data_3126860c319b88f5e74541d0d0eeea66
#
_entry.id   3126860c319b88f5e74541d0d0eeea66
#
_cell.length_a   1.000
_cell.length_b   1.000
_cell.length_c   1.000
_cell.angle_alpha   90.00
_cell.angle_beta   90.00
_cell.angle_gamma   90.00
#
_symmetry.space_group_name_H-M   'P 1'
#
loop_
_entity.id
_entity.type
_entity.pdbx_description
1 polymer ?
#
loop_
_entity_poly.entity_id
_entity_poly.type
_entity_poly.pdbx_seq_one_letter_code
_entity_poly.pdbx_strand_id
1 'polypeptide(L)'
;MDKNKVISRYNITLELISKLDLRHEPVFLKKGEAFIDYGEQIKKIGILISGLLYATYISESGTEWISRFFFPPNNFIVSYHRGFYTGKDSTESIKAYEDSELLYFDKDEFKNLLDSDPRFERTVRVLAEESYIQAMDRIHSFQSLNAEERIRKFFHESPELGAKLQRQHIASYLGIHRNILTRFLYKI
;
A
#
# COMPACT_ATOMS: atom_id res chain seq x y z
N MET A 1 6.45 9.51 -11.56
CA MET A 1 6.62 8.14 -12.08
C MET A 1 5.79 7.99 -13.37
N ASP A 2 6.31 7.34 -14.39
CA ASP A 2 5.61 7.18 -15.69
C ASP A 2 4.42 6.20 -15.52
N LYS A 3 3.18 6.72 -15.67
CA LYS A 3 1.94 5.95 -15.50
C LYS A 3 1.88 4.70 -16.39
N ASN A 4 2.39 4.79 -17.62
CA ASN A 4 2.41 3.65 -18.57
C ASN A 4 3.30 2.51 -18.07
N LYS A 5 4.43 2.84 -17.44
CA LYS A 5 5.33 1.82 -16.86
C LYS A 5 4.68 1.11 -15.67
N VAL A 6 3.96 1.84 -14.83
CA VAL A 6 3.25 1.27 -13.66
C VAL A 6 2.17 0.29 -14.10
N ILE A 7 1.33 0.70 -15.06
CA ILE A 7 0.27 -0.15 -15.63
C ILE A 7 0.88 -1.40 -16.28
N SER A 8 1.94 -1.24 -17.07
CA SER A 8 2.63 -2.36 -17.71
C SER A 8 3.15 -3.38 -16.69
N ARG A 9 3.74 -2.93 -15.59
CA ARG A 9 4.26 -3.82 -14.54
C ARG A 9 3.16 -4.54 -13.78
N TYR A 10 2.07 -3.85 -13.46
CA TYR A 10 0.91 -4.48 -12.84
C TYR A 10 0.37 -5.62 -13.73
N ASN A 11 0.18 -5.36 -15.03
CA ASN A 11 -0.29 -6.36 -15.99
C ASN A 11 0.69 -7.53 -16.12
N ILE A 12 2.00 -7.27 -16.19
CA ILE A 12 3.03 -8.33 -16.22
C ILE A 12 2.95 -9.18 -14.96
N THR A 13 2.77 -8.56 -13.79
CA THR A 13 2.66 -9.30 -12.53
C THR A 13 1.44 -10.21 -12.53
N LEU A 14 0.27 -9.72 -12.96
CA LEU A 14 -0.94 -10.52 -13.07
C LEU A 14 -0.79 -11.64 -14.11
N GLU A 15 -0.14 -11.37 -15.25
CA GLU A 15 0.13 -12.38 -16.26
C GLU A 15 1.07 -13.48 -15.75
N LEU A 16 2.11 -13.12 -15.00
CA LEU A 16 3.01 -14.11 -14.37
C LEU A 16 2.25 -14.97 -13.38
N ILE A 17 1.43 -14.37 -12.52
CA ILE A 17 0.63 -15.08 -11.53
C ILE A 17 -0.37 -16.02 -12.21
N SER A 18 -1.04 -15.57 -13.26
CA SER A 18 -2.00 -16.42 -13.99
C SER A 18 -1.37 -17.64 -14.67
N LYS A 19 -0.07 -17.55 -14.99
CA LYS A 19 0.69 -18.67 -15.61
C LYS A 19 1.27 -19.67 -14.61
N LEU A 20 1.27 -19.33 -13.32
CA LEU A 20 1.86 -20.17 -12.28
C LEU A 20 0.96 -21.34 -11.86
N ASP A 21 -0.14 -21.60 -12.55
CA ASP A 21 -1.14 -22.65 -12.23
C ASP A 21 -1.54 -22.67 -10.73
N LEU A 22 -1.47 -21.50 -10.12
CA LEU A 22 -1.79 -21.32 -8.72
C LEU A 22 -3.32 -21.31 -8.58
N ARG A 23 -3.85 -22.33 -7.94
CA ARG A 23 -5.29 -22.44 -7.64
C ARG A 23 -5.67 -21.51 -6.46
N HIS A 24 -5.34 -20.22 -6.60
CA HIS A 24 -5.73 -19.24 -5.60
C HIS A 24 -7.09 -18.66 -5.96
N GLU A 25 -8.07 -18.98 -5.15
CA GLU A 25 -9.32 -18.27 -5.21
C GLU A 25 -9.12 -16.84 -4.66
N PRO A 26 -9.67 -15.82 -5.33
CA PRO A 26 -9.62 -14.46 -4.82
C PRO A 26 -10.26 -14.36 -3.44
N VAL A 27 -9.65 -13.60 -2.56
CA VAL A 27 -10.22 -13.22 -1.26
C VAL A 27 -10.91 -11.88 -1.40
N PHE A 28 -12.15 -11.82 -0.97
CA PHE A 28 -12.95 -10.60 -0.97
C PHE A 28 -12.97 -10.03 0.45
N LEU A 29 -12.50 -8.81 0.60
CA LEU A 29 -12.60 -8.05 1.83
C LEU A 29 -13.69 -7.01 1.72
N LYS A 30 -14.59 -7.00 2.67
CA LYS A 30 -15.55 -5.92 2.83
C LYS A 30 -14.87 -4.69 3.44
N LYS A 31 -15.41 -3.52 3.13
CA LYS A 31 -14.95 -2.27 3.73
C LYS A 31 -14.82 -2.39 5.25
N GLY A 32 -13.64 -2.06 5.77
CA GLY A 32 -13.27 -2.14 7.19
C GLY A 32 -12.69 -3.47 7.64
N GLU A 33 -12.79 -4.54 6.83
CA GLU A 33 -12.16 -5.82 7.16
C GLU A 33 -10.65 -5.73 7.05
N ALA A 34 -9.97 -6.41 7.97
CA ALA A 34 -8.52 -6.45 7.99
C ALA A 34 -7.96 -7.58 7.14
N PHE A 35 -6.96 -7.28 6.34
CA PHE A 35 -6.09 -8.27 5.71
C PHE A 35 -4.97 -8.69 6.66
N ILE A 36 -4.44 -7.76 7.45
CA ILE A 36 -3.45 -7.97 8.50
C ILE A 36 -3.87 -7.11 9.70
N ASP A 37 -3.86 -7.69 10.90
CA ASP A 37 -4.12 -6.97 12.13
C ASP A 37 -2.85 -6.72 12.97
N TYR A 38 -2.96 -5.80 13.94
CA TYR A 38 -1.92 -5.57 14.96
C TYR A 38 -1.63 -6.86 15.73
N GLY A 39 -0.35 -7.13 15.94
CA GLY A 39 0.09 -8.32 16.68
C GLY A 39 -0.02 -9.62 15.89
N GLU A 40 -0.51 -9.59 14.65
CA GLU A 40 -0.59 -10.77 13.80
C GLU A 40 0.80 -11.17 13.30
N GLN A 41 1.10 -12.46 13.37
CA GLN A 41 2.27 -13.02 12.72
C GLN A 41 2.05 -13.10 11.21
N ILE A 42 2.97 -12.53 10.43
CA ILE A 42 2.81 -12.42 8.99
C ILE A 42 3.13 -13.75 8.31
N LYS A 43 2.09 -14.41 7.81
CA LYS A 43 2.16 -15.69 7.09
C LYS A 43 1.76 -15.58 5.62
N LYS A 44 1.30 -14.41 5.20
CA LYS A 44 0.75 -14.19 3.85
C LYS A 44 1.21 -12.86 3.25
N ILE A 45 1.24 -12.83 1.93
CA ILE A 45 1.42 -11.63 1.11
C ILE A 45 0.27 -11.56 0.11
N GLY A 46 -0.31 -10.38 -0.07
CA GLY A 46 -1.44 -10.15 -0.97
C GLY A 46 -1.03 -9.41 -2.23
N ILE A 47 -1.77 -9.68 -3.32
CA ILE A 47 -1.74 -8.89 -4.55
C ILE A 47 -3.14 -8.34 -4.76
N LEU A 48 -3.26 -7.03 -4.61
CA LEU A 48 -4.53 -6.33 -4.76
C LEU A 48 -4.94 -6.28 -6.23
N ILE A 49 -6.08 -6.90 -6.55
CA ILE A 49 -6.66 -6.94 -7.89
C ILE A 49 -7.56 -5.72 -8.13
N SER A 50 -8.41 -5.41 -7.15
CA SER A 50 -9.32 -4.27 -7.21
C SER A 50 -9.59 -3.71 -5.82
N GLY A 51 -10.01 -2.45 -5.74
CA GLY A 51 -10.33 -1.79 -4.49
C GLY A 51 -9.21 -0.90 -3.95
N LEU A 52 -9.26 -0.61 -2.67
CA LEU A 52 -8.35 0.29 -1.96
C LEU A 52 -8.16 -0.21 -0.52
N LEU A 53 -6.91 -0.46 -0.14
CA LEU A 53 -6.55 -0.75 1.25
C LEU A 53 -5.67 0.37 1.82
N TYR A 54 -5.59 0.43 3.13
CA TYR A 54 -4.71 1.35 3.84
C TYR A 54 -4.05 0.67 5.03
N ALA A 55 -2.81 1.04 5.29
CA ALA A 55 -2.06 0.59 6.46
C ALA A 55 -2.07 1.68 7.53
N THR A 56 -2.29 1.28 8.78
CA THR A 56 -2.22 2.17 9.94
C THR A 56 -1.25 1.65 10.98
N TYR A 57 -0.68 2.56 11.75
CA TYR A 57 0.07 2.28 12.96
C TYR A 57 -0.42 3.16 14.11
N ILE A 58 -0.24 2.68 15.33
CA ILE A 58 -0.59 3.43 16.54
C ILE A 58 0.69 4.03 17.12
N SER A 59 0.69 5.36 17.31
CA SER A 59 1.78 6.07 17.98
C SER A 59 1.78 5.79 19.49
N GLU A 60 2.87 6.13 20.18
CA GLU A 60 2.95 6.03 21.64
C GLU A 60 1.85 6.80 22.38
N SER A 61 1.35 7.88 21.76
CA SER A 61 0.20 8.66 22.29
C SER A 61 -1.16 8.01 22.05
N GLY A 62 -1.22 6.83 21.43
CA GLY A 62 -2.46 6.14 21.08
C GLY A 62 -3.16 6.67 19.82
N THR A 63 -2.54 7.60 19.09
CA THR A 63 -3.10 8.13 17.84
C THR A 63 -2.83 7.18 16.68
N GLU A 64 -3.89 6.82 15.94
CA GLU A 64 -3.77 6.02 14.73
C GLU A 64 -3.40 6.90 13.52
N TRP A 65 -2.34 6.52 12.83
CA TRP A 65 -1.84 7.21 11.66
C TRP A 65 -1.85 6.30 10.43
N ILE A 66 -2.21 6.85 9.27
CA ILE A 66 -2.11 6.14 7.99
C ILE A 66 -0.67 6.25 7.47
N SER A 67 -0.03 5.09 7.30
CA SER A 67 1.34 5.00 6.77
C SER A 67 1.36 4.96 5.24
N ARG A 68 0.41 4.25 4.60
CA ARG A 68 0.36 4.07 3.15
C ARG A 68 -1.02 3.62 2.67
N PHE A 69 -1.24 3.78 1.37
CA PHE A 69 -2.38 3.23 0.65
C PHE A 69 -1.91 2.19 -0.36
N PHE A 70 -2.77 1.19 -0.60
CA PHE A 70 -2.59 0.18 -1.64
C PHE A 70 -3.76 0.30 -2.61
N PHE A 71 -3.45 0.50 -3.88
CA PHE A 71 -4.45 0.60 -4.93
C PHE A 71 -3.83 0.27 -6.30
N PRO A 72 -4.46 -0.59 -7.11
CA PRO A 72 -3.97 -0.89 -8.44
C PRO A 72 -4.03 0.33 -9.36
N PRO A 73 -3.08 0.49 -10.27
CA PRO A 73 -1.85 -0.30 -10.47
C PRO A 73 -0.67 0.14 -9.57
N ASN A 74 -0.91 1.00 -8.56
CA ASN A 74 0.12 1.50 -7.66
C ASN A 74 0.07 0.74 -6.33
N ASN A 75 1.25 0.45 -5.74
CA ASN A 75 1.31 -0.19 -4.41
C ASN A 75 0.33 -1.37 -4.25
N PHE A 76 0.28 -2.27 -5.21
CA PHE A 76 -0.68 -3.37 -5.21
C PHE A 76 -0.18 -4.63 -4.45
N ILE A 77 1.09 -4.68 -4.03
CA ILE A 77 1.61 -5.75 -3.15
C ILE A 77 1.33 -5.37 -1.71
N VAL A 78 0.49 -6.16 -1.07
CA VAL A 78 -0.04 -5.92 0.27
C VAL A 78 0.63 -6.83 1.28
N SER A 79 1.48 -6.26 2.13
CA SER A 79 2.11 -6.98 3.24
C SER A 79 2.68 -6.02 4.27
N TYR A 80 2.88 -6.50 5.51
CA TYR A 80 3.78 -5.89 6.47
C TYR A 80 5.18 -6.45 6.27
N HIS A 81 5.96 -5.80 5.41
CA HIS A 81 7.27 -6.30 4.97
C HIS A 81 8.22 -6.65 6.11
N ARG A 82 8.29 -5.83 7.16
CA ARG A 82 9.15 -6.10 8.30
C ARG A 82 8.83 -7.46 8.94
N GLY A 83 7.56 -7.73 9.23
CA GLY A 83 7.13 -9.01 9.79
C GLY A 83 7.33 -10.17 8.83
N PHE A 84 7.07 -9.95 7.54
CA PHE A 84 7.28 -10.96 6.51
C PHE A 84 8.73 -11.47 6.46
N TYR A 85 9.71 -10.58 6.51
CA TYR A 85 11.13 -10.96 6.45
C TYR A 85 11.76 -11.31 7.80
N THR A 86 11.34 -10.66 8.89
CA THR A 86 11.97 -10.84 10.21
C THR A 86 11.25 -11.82 11.13
N GLY A 87 10.02 -12.23 10.77
CA GLY A 87 9.16 -13.06 11.62
C GLY A 87 8.57 -12.34 12.84
N LYS A 88 8.73 -11.01 12.94
CA LYS A 88 8.14 -10.22 14.03
C LYS A 88 6.66 -9.98 13.76
N ASP A 89 5.89 -9.90 14.84
CA ASP A 89 4.48 -9.57 14.78
C ASP A 89 4.25 -8.18 14.18
N SER A 90 3.08 -7.98 13.57
CA SER A 90 2.75 -6.74 12.92
C SER A 90 2.55 -5.60 13.92
N THR A 91 3.21 -4.48 13.67
CA THR A 91 2.96 -3.20 14.32
C THR A 91 2.05 -2.29 13.49
N GLU A 92 1.53 -2.82 12.38
CA GLU A 92 0.57 -2.16 11.52
C GLU A 92 -0.70 -3.01 11.36
N SER A 93 -1.83 -2.35 11.12
CA SER A 93 -3.03 -3.00 10.60
C SER A 93 -3.23 -2.58 9.16
N ILE A 94 -3.60 -3.53 8.28
CA ILE A 94 -3.91 -3.27 6.86
C ILE A 94 -5.37 -3.63 6.64
N LYS A 95 -6.21 -2.62 6.34
CA LYS A 95 -7.67 -2.77 6.22
C LYS A 95 -8.18 -2.32 4.87
N ALA A 96 -9.31 -2.88 4.46
CA ALA A 96 -10.03 -2.45 3.27
C ALA A 96 -10.71 -1.10 3.50
N TYR A 97 -10.38 -0.11 2.67
CA TYR A 97 -11.02 1.20 2.64
C TYR A 97 -12.37 1.17 1.91
N GLU A 98 -12.45 0.35 0.90
CA GLU A 98 -13.64 -0.03 0.13
C GLU A 98 -13.63 -1.53 -0.11
N ASP A 99 -14.72 -2.11 -0.58
CA ASP A 99 -14.78 -3.53 -0.95
C ASP A 99 -13.64 -3.83 -1.92
N SER A 100 -12.86 -4.86 -1.63
CA SER A 100 -11.57 -5.11 -2.28
C SER A 100 -11.37 -6.59 -2.57
N GLU A 101 -10.66 -6.88 -3.64
CA GLU A 101 -10.34 -8.23 -4.11
C GLU A 101 -8.83 -8.42 -4.15
N LEU A 102 -8.33 -9.50 -3.53
CA LEU A 102 -6.92 -9.85 -3.48
C LEU A 102 -6.71 -11.31 -3.86
N LEU A 103 -5.58 -11.59 -4.50
CA LEU A 103 -4.94 -12.90 -4.44
C LEU A 103 -3.93 -12.88 -3.30
N TYR A 104 -3.83 -13.96 -2.53
CA TYR A 104 -2.79 -14.05 -1.51
C TYR A 104 -1.98 -15.32 -1.67
N PHE A 105 -0.75 -15.27 -1.23
CA PHE A 105 0.20 -16.36 -1.21
C PHE A 105 0.65 -16.59 0.23
N ASP A 106 0.78 -17.85 0.62
CA ASP A 106 1.47 -18.18 1.84
C ASP A 106 2.96 -17.78 1.74
N LYS A 107 3.54 -17.44 2.87
CA LYS A 107 4.93 -16.98 2.94
C LYS A 107 5.93 -17.94 2.29
N ASP A 108 5.77 -19.23 2.53
CA ASP A 108 6.69 -20.24 2.02
C ASP A 108 6.47 -20.46 0.51
N GLU A 109 5.24 -20.43 0.06
CA GLU A 109 4.91 -20.47 -1.36
C GLU A 109 5.50 -19.27 -2.11
N PHE A 110 5.32 -18.06 -1.59
CA PHE A 110 5.89 -16.86 -2.19
C PHE A 110 7.42 -16.93 -2.28
N LYS A 111 8.09 -17.44 -1.24
CA LYS A 111 9.53 -17.65 -1.26
C LYS A 111 9.94 -18.70 -2.30
N ASN A 112 9.23 -19.82 -2.36
CA ASN A 112 9.52 -20.86 -3.36
C ASN A 112 9.38 -20.32 -4.79
N LEU A 113 8.42 -19.42 -5.04
CA LEU A 113 8.28 -18.74 -6.35
C LEU A 113 9.46 -17.81 -6.64
N LEU A 114 9.93 -17.03 -5.66
CA LEU A 114 11.12 -16.20 -5.81
C LEU A 114 12.35 -17.02 -6.18
N ASP A 115 12.51 -18.21 -5.56
CA ASP A 115 13.68 -19.07 -5.76
C ASP A 115 13.59 -19.87 -7.08
N SER A 116 12.40 -20.17 -7.56
CA SER A 116 12.18 -21.08 -8.72
C SER A 116 11.94 -20.36 -10.05
N ASP A 117 11.38 -19.13 -10.06
CA ASP A 117 11.13 -18.38 -11.29
C ASP A 117 11.90 -17.04 -11.31
N PRO A 118 13.00 -16.93 -12.08
CA PRO A 118 13.78 -15.71 -12.18
C PRO A 118 13.01 -14.48 -12.71
N ARG A 119 11.89 -14.68 -13.44
CA ARG A 119 11.04 -13.59 -13.94
C ARG A 119 10.19 -13.05 -12.80
N PHE A 120 9.69 -13.94 -11.93
CA PHE A 120 8.93 -13.56 -10.75
C PHE A 120 9.85 -12.80 -9.77
N GLU A 121 11.04 -13.34 -9.47
CA GLU A 121 12.06 -12.67 -8.64
C GLU A 121 12.37 -11.27 -9.17
N ARG A 122 12.69 -11.14 -10.45
CA ARG A 122 13.02 -9.86 -11.08
C ARG A 122 11.86 -8.86 -10.93
N THR A 123 10.63 -9.31 -11.13
CA THR A 123 9.44 -8.45 -11.04
C THR A 123 9.26 -7.95 -9.61
N VAL A 124 9.30 -8.84 -8.63
CA VAL A 124 9.16 -8.50 -7.21
C VAL A 124 10.30 -7.57 -6.75
N ARG A 125 11.52 -7.81 -7.20
CA ARG A 125 12.67 -6.94 -6.89
C ARG A 125 12.47 -5.52 -7.42
N VAL A 126 12.03 -5.36 -8.67
CA VAL A 126 11.74 -4.04 -9.25
C VAL A 126 10.62 -3.32 -8.48
N LEU A 127 9.57 -4.03 -8.08
CA LEU A 127 8.49 -3.45 -7.28
C LEU A 127 8.97 -3.04 -5.87
N ALA A 128 9.88 -3.83 -5.27
CA ALA A 128 10.48 -3.48 -3.99
C ALA A 128 11.38 -2.23 -4.10
N GLU A 129 12.19 -2.12 -5.17
CA GLU A 129 13.00 -0.94 -5.45
C GLU A 129 12.12 0.32 -5.61
N GLU A 130 11.00 0.22 -6.31
CA GLU A 130 10.04 1.33 -6.45
C GLU A 130 9.37 1.71 -5.13
N SER A 131 8.98 0.72 -4.34
CA SER A 131 8.42 0.97 -3.00
C SER A 131 9.43 1.67 -2.09
N TYR A 132 10.70 1.31 -2.20
CA TYR A 132 11.78 2.01 -1.49
C TYR A 132 11.91 3.47 -1.93
N ILE A 133 11.91 3.74 -3.25
CA ILE A 133 11.98 5.11 -3.78
C ILE A 133 10.79 5.95 -3.27
N GLN A 134 9.58 5.40 -3.31
CA GLN A 134 8.38 6.08 -2.79
C GLN A 134 8.49 6.37 -1.29
N ALA A 135 9.04 5.44 -0.50
CA ALA A 135 9.28 5.64 0.92
C ALA A 135 10.29 6.77 1.17
N MET A 136 11.38 6.83 0.39
CA MET A 136 12.38 7.90 0.47
C MET A 136 11.80 9.26 0.06
N ASP A 137 11.01 9.33 -1.01
CA ASP A 137 10.31 10.55 -1.44
C ASP A 137 9.36 11.06 -0.36
N ARG A 138 8.70 10.14 0.35
CA ARG A 138 7.83 10.47 1.47
C ARG A 138 8.63 11.04 2.65
N ILE A 139 9.76 10.42 3.03
CA ILE A 139 10.66 10.92 4.08
C ILE A 139 11.14 12.33 3.71
N HIS A 140 11.64 12.54 2.50
CA HIS A 140 12.07 13.85 2.03
C HIS A 140 10.93 14.88 2.08
N SER A 141 9.72 14.48 1.70
CA SER A 141 8.54 15.35 1.77
C SER A 141 8.24 15.80 3.21
N PHE A 142 8.36 14.91 4.19
CA PHE A 142 8.20 15.27 5.61
C PHE A 142 9.29 16.18 6.13
N GLN A 143 10.53 16.02 5.66
CA GLN A 143 11.67 16.79 6.11
C GLN A 143 11.76 18.19 5.46
N SER A 144 11.38 18.31 4.19
CA SER A 144 11.64 19.51 3.38
C SER A 144 10.41 20.36 3.07
N LEU A 145 9.19 19.78 3.12
CA LEU A 145 7.98 20.49 2.74
C LEU A 145 7.14 20.89 3.95
N ASN A 146 6.57 22.08 3.92
CA ASN A 146 5.56 22.51 4.89
C ASN A 146 4.19 21.81 4.61
N ALA A 147 3.21 22.03 5.48
CA ALA A 147 1.91 21.37 5.41
C ALA A 147 1.17 21.67 4.08
N GLU A 148 1.17 22.93 3.63
CA GLU A 148 0.47 23.34 2.39
C GLU A 148 1.14 22.74 1.15
N GLU A 149 2.46 22.67 1.12
CA GLU A 149 3.23 22.07 0.04
C GLU A 149 2.97 20.54 -0.05
N ARG A 150 2.91 19.84 1.11
CA ARG A 150 2.54 18.42 1.14
C ARG A 150 1.12 18.19 0.63
N ILE A 151 0.17 19.07 0.95
CA ILE A 151 -1.21 18.99 0.44
C ILE A 151 -1.21 19.14 -1.09
N ARG A 152 -0.54 20.19 -1.63
CA ARG A 152 -0.46 20.42 -3.08
C ARG A 152 0.16 19.23 -3.81
N LYS A 153 1.29 18.72 -3.29
CA LYS A 153 1.97 17.55 -3.83
C LYS A 153 1.04 16.34 -3.88
N PHE A 154 0.34 16.03 -2.79
CA PHE A 154 -0.58 14.91 -2.72
C PHE A 154 -1.69 14.98 -3.78
N PHE A 155 -2.39 16.10 -3.88
CA PHE A 155 -3.47 16.25 -4.85
C PHE A 155 -2.97 16.27 -6.31
N HIS A 156 -1.74 16.73 -6.54
CA HIS A 156 -1.10 16.68 -7.86
C HIS A 156 -0.69 15.26 -8.25
N GLU A 157 -0.08 14.51 -7.31
CA GLU A 157 0.47 13.17 -7.60
C GLU A 157 -0.58 12.06 -7.53
N SER A 158 -1.64 12.24 -6.74
CA SER A 158 -2.66 11.23 -6.49
C SER A 158 -4.08 11.82 -6.48
N PRO A 159 -4.51 12.44 -7.60
CA PRO A 159 -5.84 13.07 -7.66
C PRO A 159 -6.99 12.08 -7.44
N GLU A 160 -6.80 10.82 -7.87
CA GLU A 160 -7.80 9.75 -7.67
C GLU A 160 -8.01 9.43 -6.18
N LEU A 161 -6.92 9.37 -5.40
CA LEU A 161 -7.01 9.20 -3.95
C LEU A 161 -7.62 10.43 -3.29
N GLY A 162 -7.24 11.63 -3.75
CA GLY A 162 -7.81 12.89 -3.27
C GLY A 162 -9.33 12.96 -3.42
N ALA A 163 -9.88 12.38 -4.49
CA ALA A 163 -11.31 12.33 -4.75
C ALA A 163 -12.04 11.24 -3.91
N LYS A 164 -11.38 10.13 -3.60
CA LYS A 164 -11.97 8.99 -2.89
C LYS A 164 -11.88 9.10 -1.36
N LEU A 165 -10.78 9.65 -0.86
CA LEU A 165 -10.47 9.60 0.57
C LEU A 165 -11.23 10.67 1.37
N GLN A 166 -11.65 10.31 2.57
CA GLN A 166 -12.15 11.28 3.55
C GLN A 166 -11.02 12.21 4.00
N ARG A 167 -11.35 13.49 4.24
CA ARG A 167 -10.37 14.50 4.65
C ARG A 167 -9.54 14.11 5.88
N GLN A 168 -10.14 13.40 6.84
CA GLN A 168 -9.41 12.92 8.01
C GLN A 168 -8.31 11.92 7.65
N HIS A 169 -8.55 11.04 6.68
CA HIS A 169 -7.57 10.05 6.23
C HIS A 169 -6.46 10.68 5.41
N ILE A 170 -6.78 11.67 4.57
CA ILE A 170 -5.77 12.47 3.87
C ILE A 170 -4.90 13.21 4.89
N ALA A 171 -5.49 13.85 5.88
CA ALA A 171 -4.75 14.58 6.93
C ALA A 171 -3.84 13.64 7.73
N SER A 172 -4.35 12.47 8.15
CA SER A 172 -3.57 11.43 8.80
C SER A 172 -2.37 10.98 7.95
N TYR A 173 -2.62 10.68 6.67
CA TYR A 173 -1.56 10.28 5.73
C TYR A 173 -0.51 11.39 5.53
N LEU A 174 -0.90 12.65 5.49
CA LEU A 174 0.00 13.79 5.32
C LEU A 174 0.69 14.25 6.62
N GLY A 175 0.36 13.62 7.76
CA GLY A 175 0.90 14.00 9.07
C GLY A 175 0.53 15.44 9.46
N ILE A 176 -0.72 15.87 9.18
CA ILE A 176 -1.22 17.19 9.48
C ILE A 176 -2.55 17.12 10.23
N HIS A 177 -2.88 18.19 10.95
CA HIS A 177 -4.21 18.28 11.56
C HIS A 177 -5.29 18.52 10.49
N ARG A 178 -6.46 17.84 10.63
CA ARG A 178 -7.60 17.95 9.70
C ARG A 178 -8.00 19.41 9.39
N ASN A 179 -7.93 20.28 10.38
CA ASN A 179 -8.30 21.69 10.21
C ASN A 179 -7.36 22.44 9.24
N ILE A 180 -6.08 22.04 9.15
CA ILE A 180 -5.13 22.61 8.18
C ILE A 180 -5.55 22.24 6.77
N LEU A 181 -5.85 20.95 6.53
CA LEU A 181 -6.35 20.48 5.25
C LEU A 181 -7.65 21.20 4.85
N THR A 182 -8.59 21.28 5.78
CA THR A 182 -9.90 21.93 5.54
C THR A 182 -9.71 23.39 5.16
N ARG A 183 -8.91 24.17 5.92
CA ARG A 183 -8.64 25.57 5.59
C ARG A 183 -7.96 25.76 4.24
N PHE A 184 -7.05 24.86 3.89
CA PHE A 184 -6.39 24.88 2.59
C PHE A 184 -7.40 24.69 1.45
N LEU A 185 -8.26 23.68 1.56
CA LEU A 185 -9.27 23.34 0.53
C LEU A 185 -10.38 24.42 0.37
N TYR A 186 -10.58 25.28 1.36
CA TYR A 186 -11.50 26.44 1.22
C TYR A 186 -10.87 27.65 0.55
N LYS A 187 -9.53 27.67 0.38
CA LYS A 187 -8.82 28.78 -0.26
C LYS A 187 -8.62 28.61 -1.77
N ILE A 188 -8.92 27.40 -2.27
CA ILE A 188 -8.83 27.02 -3.69
C ILE A 188 -10.21 27.00 -4.29
#